data_ac23fedae563d01cfaedf66f5275d1d7
#
_entry.id   ac23fedae563d01cfaedf66f5275d1d7
#
_cell.length_a   1.000
_cell.length_b   1.000
_cell.length_c   1.000
_cell.angle_alpha   90.00
_cell.angle_beta   90.00
_cell.angle_gamma   90.00
#
_symmetry.space_group_name_H-M   'P 1'
#
loop_
_entity.id
_entity.type
_entity.pdbx_description
1 polymer ?
#
loop_
_entity_poly.entity_id
_entity_poly.type
_entity_poly.pdbx_seq_one_letter_code
_entity_poly.pdbx_strand_id
1 'polypeptide(L)'
;MKIWRLRAEVDKYENLCPVKDLTADEIQAFDGHPIKDKWKPLPVEPLGKGKRHKWCDYPGFTIPAMSENALRVLRPLIENSSEELELDFSEKKYVAVNVTAVLDVIDYDRADYEKFSNSDRIMLFNKYAFRECEELKQHHIFKIVDQKRSGWPFVSDTFKQTVEENGLTGFEFQLVWDSEELSDQERAAPTTVGEKEHDEEVGQKGQSASETEGFTYVGDLDDEVMSEINSVISYARKVFWIPKSSNGRDLATRVRKAVDKVINTGRYPRQYEDIEDVAVALGCLFGEALVTGYGWKWKAVGKSAEDAVFSVVSPDENFVNPCMVYLQKILKGENENTTLLLYNMIENTMKQKPEHKLTFLM
;
A
#
# COMPACT_ATOMS: atom_id res chain seq x y z
N MET A 1 -19.85 -14.51 -7.33
CA MET A 1 -19.69 -13.67 -6.12
C MET A 1 -18.56 -12.70 -6.36
N LYS A 2 -18.72 -11.41 -5.97
CA LYS A 2 -17.66 -10.39 -6.16
C LYS A 2 -17.21 -9.85 -4.82
N ILE A 3 -15.90 -9.64 -4.69
CA ILE A 3 -15.27 -8.99 -3.54
C ILE A 3 -14.56 -7.73 -4.01
N TRP A 4 -14.78 -6.68 -3.26
CA TRP A 4 -14.28 -5.35 -3.57
C TRP A 4 -13.37 -4.85 -2.44
N ARG A 5 -12.31 -4.13 -2.79
CA ARG A 5 -11.55 -3.33 -1.84
C ARG A 5 -12.24 -1.99 -1.66
N LEU A 6 -12.58 -1.64 -0.43
CA LEU A 6 -13.21 -0.36 -0.11
C LEU A 6 -12.14 0.71 0.09
N ARG A 7 -12.29 1.81 -0.64
CA ARG A 7 -11.47 3.02 -0.55
C ARG A 7 -12.36 4.26 -0.44
N ALA A 8 -11.75 5.42 -0.13
CA ALA A 8 -12.45 6.70 -0.15
C ALA A 8 -12.11 7.49 -1.43
N GLU A 9 -13.06 8.22 -1.98
CA GLU A 9 -12.87 9.17 -3.09
C GLU A 9 -12.16 10.46 -2.58
N VAL A 10 -10.90 10.32 -2.17
CA VAL A 10 -10.14 11.34 -1.42
C VAL A 10 -9.93 12.66 -2.18
N ASP A 11 -9.96 12.64 -3.52
CA ASP A 11 -9.75 13.83 -4.35
C ASP A 11 -11.04 14.60 -4.64
N LYS A 12 -12.20 13.99 -4.40
CA LYS A 12 -13.51 14.55 -4.76
C LYS A 12 -14.21 15.21 -3.56
N TYR A 13 -13.89 14.74 -2.37
CA TYR A 13 -14.55 15.15 -1.14
C TYR A 13 -13.56 15.63 -0.08
N GLU A 14 -14.06 16.29 0.98
CA GLU A 14 -13.26 16.59 2.16
C GLU A 14 -12.85 15.29 2.87
N ASN A 15 -11.63 15.30 3.39
CA ASN A 15 -11.09 14.19 4.14
C ASN A 15 -10.84 14.62 5.59
N LEU A 16 -10.81 13.66 6.50
CA LEU A 16 -10.54 13.86 7.91
C LEU A 16 -9.07 13.52 8.23
N CYS A 17 -8.53 14.21 9.20
CA CYS A 17 -7.30 13.80 9.88
C CYS A 17 -7.44 13.97 11.39
N PRO A 18 -6.73 13.19 12.22
CA PRO A 18 -6.65 13.44 13.64
C PRO A 18 -6.01 14.80 13.90
N VAL A 19 -6.53 15.56 14.87
CA VAL A 19 -5.94 16.84 15.32
C VAL A 19 -4.51 16.62 15.84
N LYS A 20 -4.27 15.45 16.45
CA LYS A 20 -2.95 14.98 16.86
C LYS A 20 -2.66 13.67 16.16
N ASP A 21 -1.49 13.55 15.55
CA ASP A 21 -1.08 12.31 14.90
C ASP A 21 -1.23 11.11 15.85
N LEU A 22 -1.85 10.06 15.34
CA LEU A 22 -1.94 8.79 16.05
C LEU A 22 -0.54 8.16 16.18
N THR A 23 -0.25 7.63 17.34
CA THR A 23 0.96 6.85 17.56
C THR A 23 0.92 5.52 16.78
N ALA A 24 2.07 4.90 16.59
CA ALA A 24 2.14 3.60 15.93
C ALA A 24 1.29 2.54 16.66
N ASP A 25 1.27 2.56 18.00
CA ASP A 25 0.49 1.63 18.80
C ASP A 25 -1.02 1.87 18.66
N GLU A 26 -1.47 3.12 18.58
CA GLU A 26 -2.87 3.47 18.35
C GLU A 26 -3.33 3.03 16.94
N ILE A 27 -2.48 3.17 15.92
CA ILE A 27 -2.78 2.67 14.57
C ILE A 27 -2.80 1.13 14.55
N GLN A 28 -1.87 0.48 15.25
CA GLN A 28 -1.78 -0.98 15.30
C GLN A 28 -2.95 -1.63 16.05
N ALA A 29 -3.65 -0.87 16.90
CA ALA A 29 -4.83 -1.35 17.63
C ALA A 29 -6.00 -1.70 16.71
N PHE A 30 -6.02 -1.19 15.45
CA PHE A 30 -7.03 -1.53 14.45
C PHE A 30 -6.74 -2.85 13.71
N ASP A 31 -6.41 -3.89 14.44
CA ASP A 31 -6.01 -5.21 13.92
C ASP A 31 -7.11 -6.28 13.95
N GLY A 32 -8.36 -5.84 14.15
CA GLY A 32 -9.54 -6.71 14.24
C GLY A 32 -10.01 -6.99 15.67
N HIS A 33 -9.26 -6.54 16.68
CA HIS A 33 -9.74 -6.65 18.05
C HIS A 33 -10.72 -5.52 18.40
N PRO A 34 -11.77 -5.79 19.20
CA PRO A 34 -12.63 -4.76 19.75
C PRO A 34 -11.87 -3.83 20.69
N ILE A 35 -12.02 -2.51 20.49
CA ILE A 35 -11.37 -1.47 21.29
C ILE A 35 -12.35 -0.44 21.89
N LYS A 36 -13.64 -0.58 21.58
CA LYS A 36 -14.70 0.37 21.96
C LYS A 36 -14.73 0.68 23.44
N ASP A 37 -14.54 -0.31 24.30
CA ASP A 37 -14.57 -0.11 25.77
C ASP A 37 -13.47 0.81 26.30
N LYS A 38 -12.37 0.93 25.56
CA LYS A 38 -11.21 1.78 25.89
C LYS A 38 -11.15 3.03 25.05
N TRP A 39 -12.03 3.14 24.04
CA TRP A 39 -12.03 4.24 23.09
C TRP A 39 -12.48 5.54 23.75
N LYS A 40 -11.79 6.62 23.44
CA LYS A 40 -12.21 7.99 23.75
C LYS A 40 -12.50 8.71 22.45
N PRO A 41 -13.53 9.56 22.38
CA PRO A 41 -13.81 10.34 21.20
C PRO A 41 -12.54 10.98 20.65
N LEU A 42 -12.20 10.65 19.40
CA LEU A 42 -10.97 11.12 18.77
C LEU A 42 -11.22 12.48 18.10
N PRO A 43 -10.53 13.56 18.54
CA PRO A 43 -10.64 14.85 17.88
C PRO A 43 -10.07 14.78 16.44
N VAL A 44 -10.89 15.19 15.48
CA VAL A 44 -10.53 15.22 14.06
C VAL A 44 -10.82 16.58 13.45
N GLU A 45 -10.10 16.91 12.40
CA GLU A 45 -10.23 18.13 11.62
C GLU A 45 -10.17 17.83 10.12
N PRO A 46 -10.56 18.78 9.24
CA PRO A 46 -10.41 18.62 7.80
C PRO A 46 -8.94 18.49 7.40
N LEU A 47 -8.64 17.51 6.52
CA LEU A 47 -7.30 17.33 5.99
C LEU A 47 -6.95 18.45 4.99
N GLY A 48 -6.16 19.41 5.43
CA GLY A 48 -5.63 20.47 4.57
C GLY A 48 -6.39 21.79 4.69
N LYS A 49 -5.66 22.88 4.38
CA LYS A 49 -6.18 24.27 4.40
C LYS A 49 -6.31 24.75 2.96
N GLY A 50 -7.53 25.03 2.49
CA GLY A 50 -7.67 25.87 1.32
C GLY A 50 -8.73 25.58 0.26
N LYS A 51 -9.10 24.37 -0.07
CA LYS A 51 -10.26 24.12 -0.96
C LYS A 51 -11.32 23.39 -0.17
N ARG A 52 -12.44 24.07 0.04
CA ARG A 52 -13.63 23.44 0.64
C ARG A 52 -14.30 22.56 -0.42
N HIS A 53 -14.02 21.29 -0.37
CA HIS A 53 -14.83 20.28 -1.04
C HIS A 53 -16.12 20.05 -0.23
N LYS A 54 -17.05 19.33 -0.83
CA LYS A 54 -18.24 18.91 -0.09
C LYS A 54 -17.88 17.75 0.83
N TRP A 55 -18.50 17.72 2.00
CA TRP A 55 -18.51 16.55 2.85
C TRP A 55 -19.33 15.41 2.19
N CYS A 56 -18.84 14.19 2.29
CA CYS A 56 -19.48 12.98 1.79
C CYS A 56 -19.91 12.04 2.93
N ASP A 57 -20.39 10.86 2.56
CA ASP A 57 -20.80 9.85 3.53
C ASP A 57 -19.63 8.96 3.97
N TYR A 58 -18.55 8.89 3.18
CA TYR A 58 -17.35 8.12 3.46
C TYR A 58 -16.09 8.96 3.17
N PRO A 59 -15.71 9.85 4.08
CA PRO A 59 -14.50 10.66 3.90
C PRO A 59 -13.24 9.81 4.03
N GLY A 60 -12.16 10.24 3.34
CA GLY A 60 -10.83 9.66 3.56
C GLY A 60 -10.37 9.90 5.00
N PHE A 61 -9.91 8.82 5.64
CA PHE A 61 -9.40 8.81 7.00
C PHE A 61 -8.46 7.60 7.17
N THR A 62 -7.75 7.52 8.29
CA THR A 62 -6.80 6.44 8.58
C THR A 62 -7.46 5.04 8.61
N ILE A 63 -8.73 4.99 9.03
CA ILE A 63 -9.59 3.81 9.04
C ILE A 63 -10.95 4.18 8.43
N PRO A 64 -11.83 3.23 8.10
CA PRO A 64 -13.17 3.55 7.62
C PRO A 64 -13.86 4.55 8.54
N ALA A 65 -14.36 5.64 7.96
CA ALA A 65 -15.19 6.62 8.67
C ALA A 65 -16.49 6.84 7.89
N MET A 66 -17.63 6.86 8.59
CA MET A 66 -18.95 6.95 7.97
C MET A 66 -19.79 8.06 8.60
N SER A 67 -20.60 8.74 7.78
CA SER A 67 -21.62 9.67 8.23
C SER A 67 -22.76 8.92 8.93
N GLU A 68 -23.57 9.61 9.72
CA GLU A 68 -24.80 9.02 10.30
C GLU A 68 -25.76 8.47 9.22
N ASN A 69 -25.79 9.12 8.05
CA ASN A 69 -26.61 8.64 6.93
C ASN A 69 -26.11 7.31 6.39
N ALA A 70 -24.79 7.19 6.16
CA ALA A 70 -24.19 5.93 5.73
C ALA A 70 -24.39 4.82 6.77
N LEU A 71 -24.15 5.11 8.05
CA LEU A 71 -24.36 4.14 9.12
C LEU A 71 -25.81 3.68 9.22
N ARG A 72 -26.79 4.56 9.09
CA ARG A 72 -28.20 4.20 9.09
C ARG A 72 -28.54 3.18 8.01
N VAL A 73 -27.96 3.32 6.84
CA VAL A 73 -28.17 2.44 5.69
C VAL A 73 -27.39 1.13 5.81
N LEU A 74 -26.13 1.21 6.21
CA LEU A 74 -25.18 0.08 6.15
C LEU A 74 -25.13 -0.75 7.44
N ARG A 75 -25.64 -0.23 8.58
CA ARG A 75 -25.58 -0.93 9.88
C ARG A 75 -26.07 -2.38 9.81
N PRO A 76 -27.17 -2.71 9.13
CA PRO A 76 -27.60 -4.11 9.06
C PRO A 76 -26.59 -5.07 8.40
N LEU A 77 -25.69 -4.51 7.57
CA LEU A 77 -24.66 -5.28 6.88
C LEU A 77 -23.34 -5.37 7.67
N ILE A 78 -23.09 -4.42 8.59
CA ILE A 78 -21.78 -4.29 9.23
C ILE A 78 -21.77 -4.51 10.73
N GLU A 79 -22.92 -4.50 11.42
CA GLU A 79 -23.00 -4.54 12.90
C GLU A 79 -22.38 -5.77 13.53
N ASN A 80 -22.39 -6.93 12.83
CA ASN A 80 -21.78 -8.18 13.29
C ASN A 80 -20.29 -8.28 12.89
N SER A 81 -19.77 -7.33 12.15
CA SER A 81 -18.43 -7.34 11.55
C SER A 81 -17.56 -6.18 11.99
N SER A 82 -18.12 -5.25 12.75
CA SER A 82 -17.44 -4.00 13.12
C SER A 82 -18.01 -3.39 14.39
N GLU A 83 -17.28 -2.44 14.95
CA GLU A 83 -17.73 -1.58 16.04
C GLU A 83 -17.63 -0.10 15.66
N GLU A 84 -18.56 0.69 16.19
CA GLU A 84 -18.63 2.13 15.97
C GLU A 84 -17.82 2.84 17.06
N LEU A 85 -16.88 3.71 16.63
CA LEU A 85 -15.99 4.49 17.48
C LEU A 85 -16.23 5.98 17.25
N GLU A 86 -16.54 6.72 18.29
CA GLU A 86 -16.89 8.13 18.19
C GLU A 86 -15.72 8.99 17.72
N LEU A 87 -15.99 9.90 16.76
CA LEU A 87 -15.09 10.97 16.35
C LEU A 87 -15.64 12.30 16.86
N ASP A 88 -14.77 13.12 17.45
CA ASP A 88 -15.10 14.47 17.89
C ASP A 88 -14.81 15.45 16.73
N PHE A 89 -15.89 15.79 16.00
CA PHE A 89 -15.86 16.70 14.88
C PHE A 89 -17.08 17.63 14.90
N SER A 90 -16.83 18.94 14.97
CA SER A 90 -17.88 19.93 15.18
C SER A 90 -18.76 20.24 13.97
N GLU A 91 -18.25 20.00 12.74
CA GLU A 91 -18.96 20.41 11.52
C GLU A 91 -20.00 19.37 11.07
N LYS A 92 -19.70 18.09 11.25
CA LYS A 92 -20.57 16.97 10.82
C LYS A 92 -20.29 15.74 11.67
N LYS A 93 -21.33 15.01 12.02
CA LYS A 93 -21.17 13.77 12.78
C LYS A 93 -20.66 12.64 11.90
N TYR A 94 -19.47 12.16 12.23
CA TYR A 94 -18.85 10.98 11.70
C TYR A 94 -18.52 9.98 12.80
N VAL A 95 -18.46 8.73 12.44
CA VAL A 95 -18.07 7.62 13.30
C VAL A 95 -17.00 6.82 12.59
N ALA A 96 -15.92 6.50 13.26
CA ALA A 96 -14.95 5.56 12.76
C ALA A 96 -15.50 4.12 12.92
N VAL A 97 -15.27 3.30 11.91
CA VAL A 97 -15.75 1.91 11.86
C VAL A 97 -14.53 0.98 11.98
N ASN A 98 -14.32 0.45 13.18
CA ASN A 98 -13.30 -0.57 13.39
C ASN A 98 -13.84 -1.92 12.93
N VAL A 99 -13.31 -2.44 11.84
CA VAL A 99 -13.68 -3.75 11.29
C VAL A 99 -13.05 -4.84 12.14
N THR A 100 -13.89 -5.63 12.82
CA THR A 100 -13.48 -6.71 13.72
C THR A 100 -13.56 -8.10 13.09
N ALA A 101 -14.31 -8.26 11.99
CA ALA A 101 -14.30 -9.49 11.22
C ALA A 101 -12.95 -9.64 10.49
N VAL A 102 -12.10 -10.54 10.96
CA VAL A 102 -10.82 -10.92 10.34
C VAL A 102 -10.91 -12.37 9.90
N LEU A 103 -11.02 -12.60 8.60
CA LEU A 103 -11.34 -13.89 8.01
C LEU A 103 -10.10 -14.57 7.41
N ASP A 104 -10.01 -15.88 7.60
CA ASP A 104 -9.06 -16.75 6.89
C ASP A 104 -9.75 -17.37 5.67
N VAL A 105 -9.86 -16.59 4.61
CA VAL A 105 -10.65 -16.93 3.41
C VAL A 105 -9.86 -16.85 2.10
N ILE A 106 -8.54 -16.68 2.18
CA ILE A 106 -7.69 -16.68 0.99
C ILE A 106 -7.45 -18.09 0.49
N ASP A 107 -7.61 -18.30 -0.79
CA ASP A 107 -7.17 -19.49 -1.52
C ASP A 107 -5.72 -19.27 -1.98
N TYR A 108 -4.77 -19.71 -1.16
CA TYR A 108 -3.34 -19.49 -1.41
C TYR A 108 -2.82 -20.29 -2.62
N ASP A 109 -3.53 -21.34 -3.05
CA ASP A 109 -3.15 -22.12 -4.23
C ASP A 109 -3.46 -21.37 -5.54
N ARG A 110 -4.43 -20.45 -5.49
CA ARG A 110 -4.91 -19.67 -6.65
C ARG A 110 -4.56 -18.18 -6.56
N ALA A 111 -4.20 -17.69 -5.38
CA ALA A 111 -3.75 -16.33 -5.19
C ALA A 111 -2.31 -16.18 -5.70
N ASP A 112 -2.01 -15.01 -6.25
CA ASP A 112 -0.63 -14.61 -6.55
C ASP A 112 -0.17 -13.61 -5.48
N TYR A 113 0.86 -13.98 -4.74
CA TYR A 113 1.36 -13.19 -3.61
C TYR A 113 2.87 -13.35 -3.41
N GLU A 114 3.46 -12.35 -2.82
CA GLU A 114 4.87 -12.33 -2.43
C GLU A 114 5.00 -12.37 -0.91
N LYS A 115 5.95 -13.15 -0.39
CA LYS A 115 6.29 -13.19 1.03
C LYS A 115 7.51 -12.32 1.32
N PHE A 116 7.65 -11.88 2.57
CA PHE A 116 8.90 -11.32 3.02
C PHE A 116 10.00 -12.39 2.98
N SER A 117 11.19 -12.03 2.54
CA SER A 117 12.32 -12.95 2.37
C SER A 117 12.76 -13.67 3.66
N ASN A 118 12.39 -13.11 4.82
CA ASN A 118 12.82 -13.58 6.14
C ASN A 118 11.66 -14.09 7.02
N SER A 119 10.48 -14.27 6.47
CA SER A 119 9.30 -14.76 7.21
C SER A 119 8.23 -15.33 6.30
N ASP A 120 7.34 -16.17 6.84
CA ASP A 120 6.16 -16.66 6.13
C ASP A 120 5.05 -15.60 5.94
N ARG A 121 5.30 -14.37 6.39
CA ARG A 121 4.31 -13.29 6.25
C ARG A 121 4.22 -12.85 4.80
N ILE A 122 2.99 -12.67 4.34
CA ILE A 122 2.73 -12.12 3.01
C ILE A 122 3.06 -10.62 3.02
N MET A 123 3.88 -10.20 2.06
CA MET A 123 4.25 -8.83 1.82
C MET A 123 3.21 -8.14 0.94
N LEU A 124 2.80 -8.80 -0.15
CA LEU A 124 1.93 -8.26 -1.19
C LEU A 124 1.06 -9.35 -1.80
N PHE A 125 -0.16 -9.01 -2.17
CA PHE A 125 -0.99 -9.78 -3.09
C PHE A 125 -1.01 -9.10 -4.46
N ASN A 126 -0.46 -9.76 -5.48
CA ASN A 126 -0.57 -9.34 -6.87
C ASN A 126 -1.96 -9.67 -7.42
N LYS A 127 -2.52 -10.82 -6.99
CA LYS A 127 -3.87 -11.26 -7.33
C LYS A 127 -4.52 -11.94 -6.13
N TYR A 128 -5.67 -11.46 -5.74
CA TYR A 128 -6.46 -12.13 -4.69
C TYR A 128 -7.22 -13.31 -5.28
N ALA A 129 -7.32 -14.39 -4.51
CA ALA A 129 -8.27 -15.46 -4.72
C ALA A 129 -8.92 -15.80 -3.38
N PHE A 130 -10.25 -15.92 -3.37
CA PHE A 130 -11.01 -16.21 -2.16
C PHE A 130 -11.65 -17.59 -2.25
N ARG A 131 -11.68 -18.30 -1.12
CA ARG A 131 -12.45 -19.52 -0.97
C ARG A 131 -13.91 -19.18 -0.78
N GLU A 132 -14.80 -19.70 -1.62
CA GLU A 132 -16.23 -19.57 -1.41
C GLU A 132 -16.65 -20.42 -0.19
N CYS A 133 -16.96 -19.77 0.91
CA CYS A 133 -17.38 -20.39 2.16
C CYS A 133 -18.52 -19.60 2.80
N GLU A 134 -19.21 -20.22 3.76
CA GLU A 134 -20.34 -19.59 4.47
C GLU A 134 -19.88 -18.37 5.27
N GLU A 135 -18.69 -18.38 5.84
CA GLU A 135 -18.11 -17.27 6.57
C GLU A 135 -17.98 -16.02 5.69
N LEU A 136 -17.48 -16.18 4.45
CA LEU A 136 -17.37 -15.09 3.48
C LEU A 136 -18.73 -14.50 3.07
N LYS A 137 -19.79 -15.32 3.05
CA LYS A 137 -21.15 -14.89 2.71
C LYS A 137 -21.85 -14.14 3.86
N GLN A 138 -21.44 -14.39 5.11
CA GLN A 138 -22.06 -13.77 6.30
C GLN A 138 -21.50 -12.38 6.61
N HIS A 139 -20.29 -12.05 6.12
CA HIS A 139 -19.62 -10.80 6.41
C HIS A 139 -19.58 -9.88 5.19
N HIS A 140 -20.32 -8.78 5.24
CA HIS A 140 -20.37 -7.81 4.15
C HIS A 140 -19.27 -6.75 4.21
N ILE A 141 -18.54 -6.66 5.34
CA ILE A 141 -17.29 -5.90 5.51
C ILE A 141 -16.35 -6.75 6.37
N PHE A 142 -15.10 -6.91 5.94
CA PHE A 142 -14.12 -7.75 6.62
C PHE A 142 -12.69 -7.39 6.28
N LYS A 143 -11.76 -7.91 7.04
CA LYS A 143 -10.33 -7.95 6.76
C LYS A 143 -9.89 -9.40 6.58
N ILE A 144 -8.73 -9.61 5.98
CA ILE A 144 -8.10 -10.94 5.92
C ILE A 144 -6.96 -11.02 6.95
N VAL A 145 -6.63 -12.23 7.38
CA VAL A 145 -5.60 -12.49 8.41
C VAL A 145 -4.28 -11.83 8.06
N ASP A 146 -3.86 -11.91 6.80
CA ASP A 146 -2.58 -11.35 6.32
C ASP A 146 -2.56 -9.82 6.32
N GLN A 147 -3.71 -9.17 6.23
CA GLN A 147 -3.85 -7.72 6.14
C GLN A 147 -4.77 -7.14 7.22
N LYS A 148 -4.81 -7.77 8.39
CA LYS A 148 -5.70 -7.36 9.51
C LYS A 148 -5.50 -5.93 10.00
N ARG A 149 -4.33 -5.34 9.75
CA ARG A 149 -3.99 -3.94 10.09
C ARG A 149 -4.25 -2.96 8.96
N SER A 150 -4.75 -3.42 7.81
CA SER A 150 -5.10 -2.53 6.70
C SER A 150 -6.24 -1.59 7.09
N GLY A 151 -6.11 -0.32 6.73
CA GLY A 151 -7.19 0.67 6.82
C GLY A 151 -8.25 0.51 5.72
N TRP A 152 -8.01 -0.37 4.75
CA TRP A 152 -8.90 -0.62 3.61
C TRP A 152 -9.49 -2.02 3.69
N PRO A 153 -10.70 -2.19 4.21
CA PRO A 153 -11.35 -3.48 4.30
C PRO A 153 -11.82 -3.98 2.94
N PHE A 154 -12.16 -5.26 2.91
CA PHE A 154 -12.91 -5.86 1.82
C PHE A 154 -14.40 -5.76 2.07
N VAL A 155 -15.18 -5.66 1.01
CA VAL A 155 -16.64 -5.63 1.07
C VAL A 155 -17.25 -6.54 0.02
N SER A 156 -18.47 -7.02 0.31
CA SER A 156 -19.24 -7.85 -0.60
C SER A 156 -19.91 -7.01 -1.70
N ASP A 157 -20.41 -7.68 -2.73
CA ASP A 157 -21.22 -7.09 -3.78
C ASP A 157 -22.51 -6.48 -3.20
N THR A 158 -23.13 -7.12 -2.23
CA THR A 158 -24.31 -6.60 -1.52
C THR A 158 -24.03 -5.25 -0.84
N PHE A 159 -22.88 -5.12 -0.19
CA PHE A 159 -22.47 -3.83 0.41
C PHE A 159 -22.38 -2.74 -0.65
N LYS A 160 -21.67 -3.02 -1.75
CA LYS A 160 -21.52 -2.07 -2.86
C LYS A 160 -22.87 -1.66 -3.45
N GLN A 161 -23.73 -2.63 -3.76
CA GLN A 161 -25.08 -2.37 -4.29
C GLN A 161 -25.89 -1.49 -3.33
N THR A 162 -25.86 -1.79 -2.04
CA THR A 162 -26.57 -0.98 -1.02
C THR A 162 -26.08 0.47 -1.01
N VAL A 163 -24.79 0.71 -1.15
CA VAL A 163 -24.22 2.06 -1.26
C VAL A 163 -24.74 2.77 -2.50
N GLU A 164 -24.71 2.11 -3.66
CA GLU A 164 -25.13 2.66 -4.95
C GLU A 164 -26.64 2.96 -5.00
N GLU A 165 -27.46 2.02 -4.55
CA GLU A 165 -28.93 2.15 -4.52
C GLU A 165 -29.40 3.27 -3.60
N ASN A 166 -28.68 3.56 -2.53
CA ASN A 166 -29.00 4.64 -1.60
C ASN A 166 -28.29 5.96 -1.92
N GLY A 167 -27.53 6.02 -3.00
CA GLY A 167 -26.83 7.22 -3.44
C GLY A 167 -25.82 7.76 -2.44
N LEU A 168 -25.20 6.87 -1.62
CA LEU A 168 -24.18 7.26 -0.67
C LEU A 168 -22.92 7.70 -1.40
N THR A 169 -22.25 8.71 -0.87
CA THR A 169 -21.14 9.39 -1.54
C THR A 169 -19.79 9.18 -0.86
N GLY A 170 -18.71 9.25 -1.63
CA GLY A 170 -17.35 9.15 -1.12
C GLY A 170 -16.79 7.72 -1.07
N PHE A 171 -17.56 6.74 -1.49
CA PHE A 171 -17.15 5.34 -1.56
C PHE A 171 -16.54 5.04 -2.93
N GLU A 172 -15.35 4.47 -2.94
CA GLU A 172 -14.67 3.94 -4.11
C GLU A 172 -14.49 2.43 -3.96
N PHE A 173 -14.84 1.67 -5.01
CA PHE A 173 -14.79 0.21 -5.00
C PHE A 173 -13.84 -0.30 -6.07
N GLN A 174 -12.80 -0.99 -5.66
CA GLN A 174 -11.88 -1.68 -6.55
C GLN A 174 -12.24 -3.18 -6.55
N LEU A 175 -12.64 -3.73 -7.69
CA LEU A 175 -12.86 -5.17 -7.82
C LEU A 175 -11.53 -5.89 -7.61
N VAL A 176 -11.49 -6.83 -6.67
CA VAL A 176 -10.28 -7.62 -6.38
C VAL A 176 -10.45 -9.10 -6.64
N TRP A 177 -11.70 -9.59 -6.74
CA TRP A 177 -11.99 -10.96 -7.06
C TRP A 177 -13.42 -11.14 -7.58
N ASP A 178 -13.57 -12.02 -8.59
CA ASP A 178 -14.86 -12.45 -9.13
C ASP A 178 -14.85 -13.96 -9.33
N SER A 179 -15.78 -14.67 -8.69
CA SER A 179 -15.89 -16.13 -8.80
C SER A 179 -16.25 -16.60 -10.22
N GLU A 180 -16.89 -15.74 -11.03
CA GLU A 180 -17.29 -16.09 -12.39
C GLU A 180 -16.10 -16.10 -13.36
N GLU A 181 -15.11 -15.24 -13.16
CA GLU A 181 -13.89 -15.22 -13.99
C GLU A 181 -13.06 -16.50 -13.85
N LEU A 182 -13.14 -17.18 -12.69
CA LEU A 182 -12.46 -18.46 -12.46
C LEU A 182 -13.09 -19.60 -13.26
N SER A 183 -14.42 -19.58 -13.46
CA SER A 183 -15.14 -20.63 -14.21
C SER A 183 -14.83 -20.60 -15.70
N ASP A 184 -14.53 -19.45 -16.27
CA ASP A 184 -14.22 -19.29 -17.69
C ASP A 184 -12.78 -19.72 -18.03
N GLN A 185 -11.84 -19.55 -17.11
CA GLN A 185 -10.47 -20.08 -17.28
C GLN A 185 -10.40 -21.60 -17.11
N GLU A 186 -11.19 -22.19 -16.25
CA GLU A 186 -11.31 -23.65 -16.11
C GLU A 186 -12.02 -24.28 -17.31
N ARG A 187 -12.94 -23.61 -17.97
CA ARG A 187 -13.60 -24.07 -19.21
C ARG A 187 -12.70 -23.99 -20.46
N ALA A 188 -11.65 -23.17 -20.43
CA ALA A 188 -10.72 -22.99 -21.53
C ALA A 188 -9.52 -23.96 -21.51
N ALA A 189 -9.37 -24.79 -20.47
CA ALA A 189 -8.31 -25.78 -20.39
C ALA A 189 -8.71 -27.05 -21.18
N PRO A 190 -7.89 -27.56 -22.13
CA PRO A 190 -8.20 -28.79 -22.85
C PRO A 190 -8.10 -29.99 -21.91
N THR A 191 -9.17 -30.77 -21.87
CA THR A 191 -9.23 -32.05 -21.17
C THR A 191 -8.27 -33.04 -21.79
N THR A 192 -7.11 -33.25 -21.21
CA THR A 192 -6.27 -34.40 -21.48
C THR A 192 -6.29 -35.31 -20.25
N VAL A 193 -7.10 -36.35 -20.34
CA VAL A 193 -7.04 -37.50 -19.46
C VAL A 193 -5.74 -38.25 -19.75
N GLY A 194 -4.94 -38.42 -18.71
CA GLY A 194 -3.73 -39.22 -18.77
C GLY A 194 -3.29 -39.55 -17.35
N GLU A 195 -3.74 -40.71 -16.89
CA GLU A 195 -3.22 -41.36 -15.68
C GLU A 195 -1.69 -41.51 -15.79
N LYS A 196 -0.97 -41.10 -14.76
CA LYS A 196 0.31 -41.70 -14.38
C LYS A 196 0.56 -41.59 -12.88
N GLU A 197 1.00 -42.71 -12.38
CA GLU A 197 1.30 -43.14 -11.04
C GLU A 197 2.30 -42.24 -10.25
N HIS A 198 2.17 -42.39 -8.93
CA HIS A 198 3.07 -41.97 -7.88
C HIS A 198 4.56 -42.15 -8.22
N ASP A 199 5.32 -41.08 -7.93
CA ASP A 199 6.61 -41.22 -7.25
C ASP A 199 6.86 -39.92 -6.44
N GLU A 200 7.13 -40.11 -5.15
CA GLU A 200 7.53 -39.10 -4.19
C GLU A 200 8.92 -38.57 -4.53
N GLU A 201 9.03 -37.26 -4.79
CA GLU A 201 10.25 -36.54 -4.50
C GLU A 201 9.95 -35.16 -3.94
N VAL A 202 10.34 -35.00 -2.69
CA VAL A 202 10.40 -33.75 -1.95
C VAL A 202 11.39 -32.83 -2.64
N GLY A 203 10.88 -31.76 -3.25
CA GLY A 203 11.69 -30.73 -3.88
C GLY A 203 11.07 -29.35 -3.64
N GLN A 204 11.52 -28.72 -2.55
CA GLN A 204 11.31 -27.30 -2.32
C GLN A 204 11.79 -26.50 -3.55
N LYS A 205 10.90 -25.72 -4.15
CA LYS A 205 11.30 -24.60 -4.99
C LYS A 205 10.49 -23.36 -4.61
N GLY A 206 11.01 -22.62 -3.65
CA GLY A 206 10.71 -21.21 -3.49
C GLY A 206 11.31 -20.46 -4.69
N GLN A 207 10.48 -19.83 -5.49
CA GLN A 207 10.90 -18.91 -6.54
C GLN A 207 10.59 -17.47 -6.09
N SER A 208 11.47 -16.89 -5.31
CA SER A 208 11.67 -15.43 -5.22
C SER A 208 13.06 -15.07 -4.64
N ALA A 209 13.88 -16.05 -4.26
CA ALA A 209 15.28 -15.81 -3.92
C ALA A 209 16.20 -15.68 -5.15
N SER A 210 15.70 -15.87 -6.38
CA SER A 210 16.56 -16.01 -7.56
C SER A 210 16.89 -14.68 -8.27
N GLU A 211 16.23 -13.57 -7.97
CA GLU A 211 16.58 -12.29 -8.63
C GLU A 211 17.66 -11.50 -7.87
N THR A 212 17.88 -11.77 -6.60
CA THR A 212 18.92 -11.09 -5.80
C THR A 212 20.19 -11.93 -5.59
N GLU A 213 20.18 -13.21 -5.88
CA GLU A 213 21.37 -14.06 -5.89
C GLU A 213 22.29 -13.64 -7.05
N GLY A 214 23.41 -12.98 -6.69
CA GLY A 214 24.42 -12.58 -7.67
C GLY A 214 24.74 -11.08 -7.73
N PHE A 215 24.02 -10.22 -7.02
CA PHE A 215 24.39 -8.81 -6.89
C PHE A 215 25.59 -8.69 -5.94
N THR A 216 26.76 -8.54 -6.51
CA THR A 216 28.02 -8.44 -5.75
C THR A 216 28.78 -7.16 -6.05
N TYR A 217 28.38 -6.44 -7.10
CA TYR A 217 29.02 -5.20 -7.50
C TYR A 217 28.39 -4.01 -6.79
N VAL A 218 29.21 -3.21 -6.14
CA VAL A 218 28.85 -1.89 -5.58
C VAL A 218 29.96 -0.94 -5.98
N GLY A 219 29.62 0.00 -6.89
CA GLY A 219 30.56 1.00 -7.41
C GLY A 219 30.17 2.41 -6.98
N ASP A 220 31.16 3.28 -6.83
CA ASP A 220 30.89 4.72 -6.68
C ASP A 220 30.41 5.31 -8.01
N LEU A 221 29.52 6.29 -7.92
CA LEU A 221 29.12 7.08 -9.08
C LEU A 221 30.14 8.18 -9.33
N ASP A 222 30.41 8.46 -10.60
CA ASP A 222 31.24 9.59 -10.97
C ASP A 222 30.50 10.93 -10.77
N ASP A 223 31.23 12.02 -10.88
CA ASP A 223 30.73 13.38 -10.64
C ASP A 223 29.67 13.79 -11.71
N GLU A 224 29.75 13.25 -12.91
CA GLU A 224 28.81 13.55 -14.00
C GLU A 224 27.45 12.93 -13.70
N VAL A 225 27.40 11.65 -13.37
CA VAL A 225 26.17 10.94 -12.97
C VAL A 225 25.56 11.56 -11.71
N MET A 226 26.37 11.90 -10.71
CA MET A 226 25.87 12.59 -9.51
C MET A 226 25.30 13.96 -9.82
N SER A 227 25.89 14.69 -10.77
CA SER A 227 25.36 15.98 -11.25
C SER A 227 24.00 15.81 -11.94
N GLU A 228 23.84 14.76 -12.74
CA GLU A 228 22.56 14.42 -13.37
C GLU A 228 21.47 14.09 -12.34
N ILE A 229 21.75 13.21 -11.38
CA ILE A 229 20.83 12.88 -10.28
C ILE A 229 20.41 14.16 -9.53
N ASN A 230 21.35 15.03 -9.18
CA ASN A 230 21.06 16.29 -8.50
C ASN A 230 20.23 17.25 -9.35
N SER A 231 20.41 17.24 -10.67
CA SER A 231 19.61 18.01 -11.61
C SER A 231 18.18 17.51 -11.67
N VAL A 232 17.98 16.18 -11.72
CA VAL A 232 16.65 15.55 -11.64
C VAL A 232 15.97 15.89 -10.32
N ILE A 233 16.65 15.76 -9.18
CA ILE A 233 16.13 16.13 -7.85
C ILE A 233 15.69 17.60 -7.82
N SER A 234 16.53 18.50 -8.34
CA SER A 234 16.25 19.94 -8.35
C SER A 234 15.05 20.28 -9.23
N TYR A 235 14.94 19.62 -10.39
CA TYR A 235 13.82 19.78 -11.29
C TYR A 235 12.53 19.21 -10.70
N ALA A 236 12.57 17.97 -10.18
CA ALA A 236 11.45 17.33 -9.55
C ALA A 236 10.89 18.12 -8.36
N ARG A 237 11.76 18.71 -7.53
CA ARG A 237 11.33 19.61 -6.44
C ARG A 237 10.49 20.78 -6.95
N LYS A 238 10.86 21.39 -8.10
CA LYS A 238 10.09 22.49 -8.69
C LYS A 238 8.73 21.99 -9.21
N VAL A 239 8.73 20.87 -9.93
CA VAL A 239 7.53 20.33 -10.57
C VAL A 239 6.50 19.85 -9.54
N PHE A 240 6.94 19.20 -8.47
CA PHE A 240 6.08 18.71 -7.39
C PHE A 240 5.89 19.70 -6.24
N TRP A 241 6.38 20.94 -6.37
CA TRP A 241 6.25 22.02 -5.37
C TRP A 241 6.83 21.62 -4.00
N ILE A 242 7.97 20.93 -4.00
CA ILE A 242 8.67 20.49 -2.78
C ILE A 242 9.73 21.52 -2.39
N PRO A 243 9.65 22.13 -1.20
CA PRO A 243 10.63 23.12 -0.76
C PRO A 243 12.05 22.55 -0.75
N LYS A 244 13.05 23.40 -1.05
CA LYS A 244 14.47 23.00 -0.98
C LYS A 244 14.90 22.60 0.44
N SER A 245 14.25 23.15 1.46
CA SER A 245 14.51 22.82 2.87
C SER A 245 13.96 21.47 3.31
N SER A 246 13.06 20.85 2.50
CA SER A 246 12.52 19.52 2.82
C SER A 246 13.60 18.48 2.66
N ASN A 247 13.87 17.70 3.71
CA ASN A 247 14.86 16.63 3.73
C ASN A 247 14.36 15.49 4.63
N GLY A 248 15.06 14.37 4.61
CA GLY A 248 14.74 13.21 5.46
C GLY A 248 13.25 12.84 5.42
N ARG A 249 12.65 12.70 6.61
CA ARG A 249 11.25 12.29 6.76
C ARG A 249 10.24 13.26 6.11
N ASP A 250 10.48 14.58 6.16
CA ASP A 250 9.59 15.55 5.51
C ASP A 250 9.58 15.34 4.00
N LEU A 251 10.76 15.12 3.41
CA LEU A 251 10.86 14.82 1.99
C LEU A 251 10.17 13.50 1.62
N ALA A 252 10.41 12.43 2.39
CA ALA A 252 9.74 11.13 2.18
C ALA A 252 8.21 11.26 2.28
N THR A 253 7.69 12.05 3.22
CA THR A 253 6.26 12.32 3.36
C THR A 253 5.69 13.03 2.14
N ARG A 254 6.43 13.99 1.58
CA ARG A 254 6.01 14.73 0.37
C ARG A 254 6.06 13.85 -0.88
N VAL A 255 7.07 13.00 -0.99
CA VAL A 255 7.15 11.99 -2.06
C VAL A 255 5.95 11.05 -1.97
N ARG A 256 5.63 10.51 -0.79
CA ARG A 256 4.44 9.69 -0.56
C ARG A 256 3.17 10.35 -1.09
N LYS A 257 2.94 11.61 -0.72
CA LYS A 257 1.77 12.38 -1.17
C LYS A 257 1.75 12.62 -2.68
N ALA A 258 2.91 12.85 -3.29
CA ALA A 258 3.01 13.01 -4.74
C ALA A 258 2.69 11.71 -5.47
N VAL A 259 3.20 10.58 -4.99
CA VAL A 259 2.90 9.23 -5.51
C VAL A 259 1.41 8.92 -5.35
N ASP A 260 0.83 9.11 -4.16
CA ASP A 260 -0.59 8.89 -3.90
C ASP A 260 -1.46 9.71 -4.86
N LYS A 261 -1.08 10.96 -5.12
CA LYS A 261 -1.79 11.82 -6.06
C LYS A 261 -1.74 11.27 -7.49
N VAL A 262 -0.60 10.81 -7.96
CA VAL A 262 -0.47 10.23 -9.31
C VAL A 262 -1.30 8.96 -9.43
N ILE A 263 -1.20 8.05 -8.46
CA ILE A 263 -1.96 6.80 -8.44
C ILE A 263 -3.47 7.07 -8.43
N ASN A 264 -3.92 7.94 -7.52
CA ASN A 264 -5.35 8.17 -7.31
C ASN A 264 -6.01 8.93 -8.46
N THR A 265 -5.28 9.80 -9.14
CA THR A 265 -5.84 10.62 -10.23
C THR A 265 -5.56 10.07 -11.63
N GLY A 266 -4.64 9.11 -11.75
CA GLY A 266 -4.12 8.68 -13.05
C GLY A 266 -3.45 9.83 -13.83
N ARG A 267 -3.14 10.95 -13.15
CA ARG A 267 -2.57 12.17 -13.78
C ARG A 267 -1.26 12.53 -13.13
N TYR A 268 -0.32 12.91 -13.94
CA TYR A 268 0.98 13.42 -13.52
C TYR A 268 1.28 14.79 -14.17
N PRO A 269 2.29 15.53 -13.66
CA PRO A 269 2.65 16.83 -14.21
C PRO A 269 3.00 16.74 -15.70
N ARG A 270 2.46 17.67 -16.50
CA ARG A 270 2.65 17.72 -17.97
C ARG A 270 4.10 17.93 -18.42
N GLN A 271 4.99 18.20 -17.49
CA GLN A 271 6.43 18.35 -17.71
C GLN A 271 7.15 17.01 -17.92
N TYR A 272 6.49 15.90 -17.61
CA TYR A 272 6.99 14.54 -17.84
C TYR A 272 6.22 13.93 -19.02
N GLU A 273 6.95 13.19 -19.85
CA GLU A 273 6.38 12.59 -21.06
C GLU A 273 5.55 11.36 -20.74
N ASP A 274 6.03 10.56 -19.81
CA ASP A 274 5.39 9.31 -19.40
C ASP A 274 5.49 9.06 -17.89
N ILE A 275 4.97 7.92 -17.43
CA ILE A 275 4.96 7.49 -16.03
C ILE A 275 6.36 7.04 -15.57
N GLU A 276 7.20 6.57 -16.47
CA GLU A 276 8.57 6.19 -16.23
C GLU A 276 9.42 7.40 -15.82
N ASP A 277 9.27 8.52 -16.50
CA ASP A 277 9.90 9.80 -16.15
C ASP A 277 9.48 10.25 -14.74
N VAL A 278 8.19 10.10 -14.42
CA VAL A 278 7.68 10.42 -13.08
C VAL A 278 8.29 9.50 -12.02
N ALA A 279 8.46 8.21 -12.35
CA ALA A 279 9.08 7.24 -11.44
C ALA A 279 10.55 7.57 -11.17
N VAL A 280 11.30 7.98 -12.20
CA VAL A 280 12.69 8.45 -12.06
C VAL A 280 12.74 9.68 -11.15
N ALA A 281 11.89 10.68 -11.41
CA ALA A 281 11.85 11.93 -10.66
C ALA A 281 11.50 11.70 -9.16
N LEU A 282 10.45 10.95 -8.89
CA LEU A 282 10.02 10.63 -7.51
C LEU A 282 10.99 9.65 -6.84
N GLY A 283 11.59 8.72 -7.60
CA GLY A 283 12.64 7.82 -7.12
C GLY A 283 13.89 8.58 -6.67
N CYS A 284 14.35 9.55 -7.47
CA CYS A 284 15.47 10.41 -7.07
C CYS A 284 15.16 11.23 -5.80
N LEU A 285 13.92 11.74 -5.67
CA LEU A 285 13.50 12.44 -4.46
C LEU A 285 13.42 11.52 -3.24
N PHE A 286 12.99 10.29 -3.42
CA PHE A 286 12.97 9.30 -2.34
C PHE A 286 14.37 8.89 -1.92
N GLY A 287 15.26 8.66 -2.89
CA GLY A 287 16.68 8.40 -2.62
C GLY A 287 17.34 9.57 -1.85
N GLU A 288 17.06 10.80 -2.24
CA GLU A 288 17.53 11.99 -1.51
C GLU A 288 16.99 12.06 -0.08
N ALA A 289 15.74 11.58 0.15
CA ALA A 289 15.22 11.47 1.52
C ALA A 289 16.03 10.48 2.36
N LEU A 290 16.44 9.34 1.79
CA LEU A 290 17.28 8.35 2.46
C LEU A 290 18.70 8.89 2.71
N VAL A 291 19.28 9.59 1.73
CA VAL A 291 20.59 10.23 1.88
C VAL A 291 20.58 11.26 3.01
N THR A 292 19.61 12.17 2.99
CA THR A 292 19.56 13.28 3.96
C THR A 292 19.04 12.84 5.34
N GLY A 293 18.26 11.76 5.44
CA GLY A 293 17.70 11.28 6.69
C GLY A 293 18.55 10.24 7.41
N TYR A 294 19.22 9.38 6.67
CA TYR A 294 19.94 8.22 7.22
C TYR A 294 21.41 8.15 6.79
N GLY A 295 21.91 9.12 6.01
CA GLY A 295 23.30 9.13 5.55
C GLY A 295 23.62 8.06 4.51
N TRP A 296 22.62 7.54 3.82
CA TRP A 296 22.80 6.61 2.70
C TRP A 296 23.55 7.28 1.56
N LYS A 297 24.09 6.49 0.63
CA LYS A 297 24.87 7.04 -0.50
C LYS A 297 24.36 6.48 -1.81
N TRP A 298 24.34 7.32 -2.83
CA TRP A 298 24.12 6.88 -4.19
C TRP A 298 25.29 6.03 -4.69
N LYS A 299 24.97 4.88 -5.23
CA LYS A 299 25.92 3.89 -5.76
C LYS A 299 25.35 3.20 -6.99
N ALA A 300 26.22 2.65 -7.82
CA ALA A 300 25.84 1.69 -8.87
C ALA A 300 25.87 0.28 -8.25
N VAL A 301 24.75 -0.46 -8.32
CA VAL A 301 24.61 -1.79 -7.73
C VAL A 301 24.13 -2.78 -8.78
N GLY A 302 24.83 -3.91 -8.96
CA GLY A 302 24.53 -4.90 -9.99
C GLY A 302 25.27 -6.22 -9.81
N LYS A 303 25.15 -7.07 -10.81
CA LYS A 303 25.99 -8.28 -10.92
C LYS A 303 27.40 -7.92 -11.43
N SER A 304 27.47 -6.90 -12.27
CA SER A 304 28.68 -6.32 -12.82
C SER A 304 28.51 -4.80 -12.94
N ALA A 305 29.54 -4.10 -13.33
CA ALA A 305 29.47 -2.66 -13.62
C ALA A 305 28.55 -2.34 -14.81
N GLU A 306 28.41 -3.25 -15.76
CA GLU A 306 27.61 -3.06 -16.99
C GLU A 306 26.11 -3.23 -16.72
N ASP A 307 25.74 -4.08 -15.75
CA ASP A 307 24.35 -4.35 -15.35
C ASP A 307 23.90 -3.53 -14.15
N ALA A 308 24.72 -2.60 -13.68
CA ALA A 308 24.45 -1.87 -12.45
C ALA A 308 23.34 -0.83 -12.62
N VAL A 309 22.45 -0.75 -11.64
CA VAL A 309 21.40 0.26 -11.53
C VAL A 309 21.73 1.27 -10.43
N PHE A 310 21.34 2.50 -10.61
CA PHE A 310 21.54 3.53 -9.61
C PHE A 310 20.62 3.30 -8.43
N SER A 311 21.22 3.14 -7.28
CA SER A 311 20.55 2.79 -6.02
C SER A 311 21.11 3.63 -4.89
N VAL A 312 20.37 3.74 -3.79
CA VAL A 312 20.96 4.22 -2.54
C VAL A 312 21.31 3.04 -1.63
N VAL A 313 22.47 3.13 -1.00
CA VAL A 313 23.06 2.05 -0.20
C VAL A 313 23.31 2.57 1.22
N SER A 314 23.01 1.73 2.22
CA SER A 314 23.25 2.07 3.62
C SER A 314 24.74 2.29 3.92
N PRO A 315 25.09 3.05 4.99
CA PRO A 315 26.48 3.36 5.31
C PRO A 315 27.36 2.13 5.55
N ASP A 316 26.79 1.02 5.97
CA ASP A 316 27.46 -0.26 6.21
C ASP A 316 27.41 -1.20 4.98
N GLU A 317 26.84 -0.74 3.86
CA GLU A 317 26.65 -1.48 2.61
C GLU A 317 25.85 -2.79 2.74
N ASN A 318 25.03 -2.91 3.77
CA ASN A 318 24.22 -4.09 4.00
C ASN A 318 22.84 -3.99 3.33
N PHE A 319 22.31 -2.79 3.18
CA PHE A 319 20.97 -2.54 2.62
C PHE A 319 21.03 -1.66 1.39
N VAL A 320 20.20 -1.98 0.42
CA VAL A 320 20.10 -1.30 -0.88
C VAL A 320 18.64 -0.97 -1.17
N ASN A 321 18.38 0.23 -1.68
CA ASN A 321 17.09 0.54 -2.29
C ASN A 321 17.30 1.08 -3.71
N PRO A 322 16.85 0.37 -4.76
CA PRO A 322 16.84 0.85 -6.15
C PRO A 322 15.65 1.80 -6.36
N CYS A 323 15.75 3.01 -5.81
CA CYS A 323 14.64 3.95 -5.63
C CYS A 323 13.78 4.19 -6.89
N MET A 324 14.40 4.26 -8.06
CA MET A 324 13.69 4.50 -9.31
C MET A 324 12.84 3.28 -9.71
N VAL A 325 13.41 2.08 -9.63
CA VAL A 325 12.72 0.81 -9.90
C VAL A 325 11.58 0.60 -8.88
N TYR A 326 11.86 0.88 -7.61
CA TYR A 326 10.88 0.81 -6.54
C TYR A 326 9.67 1.72 -6.82
N LEU A 327 9.89 2.98 -7.17
CA LEU A 327 8.81 3.91 -7.50
C LEU A 327 8.12 3.55 -8.81
N GLN A 328 8.82 2.99 -9.78
CA GLN A 328 8.23 2.51 -11.03
C GLN A 328 7.21 1.39 -10.77
N LYS A 329 7.55 0.40 -9.96
CA LYS A 329 6.63 -0.69 -9.57
C LYS A 329 5.38 -0.14 -8.85
N ILE A 330 5.55 0.81 -7.96
CA ILE A 330 4.42 1.46 -7.25
C ILE A 330 3.52 2.21 -8.23
N LEU A 331 4.09 3.03 -9.11
CA LEU A 331 3.31 3.85 -10.04
C LEU A 331 2.63 3.05 -11.15
N LYS A 332 3.16 1.87 -11.50
CA LYS A 332 2.52 0.90 -12.40
C LYS A 332 1.43 0.07 -11.70
N GLY A 333 1.27 0.20 -10.40
CA GLY A 333 0.29 -0.54 -9.61
C GLY A 333 0.73 -1.97 -9.28
N GLU A 334 2.01 -2.31 -9.52
CA GLU A 334 2.60 -3.59 -9.16
C GLU A 334 2.77 -3.70 -7.63
N ASN A 335 3.06 -2.58 -6.97
CA ASN A 335 3.23 -2.51 -5.52
C ASN A 335 2.36 -1.40 -4.91
N GLU A 336 1.98 -1.55 -3.63
CA GLU A 336 1.35 -0.47 -2.87
C GLU A 336 2.37 0.66 -2.59
N ASN A 337 1.85 1.88 -2.39
CA ASN A 337 2.70 2.99 -2.01
C ASN A 337 3.18 2.87 -0.56
N THR A 338 4.26 2.16 -0.35
CA THR A 338 4.90 1.94 0.95
C THR A 338 6.08 2.90 1.23
N THR A 339 6.27 3.94 0.42
CA THR A 339 7.44 4.85 0.52
C THR A 339 7.68 5.39 1.92
N LEU A 340 6.65 5.93 2.59
CA LEU A 340 6.80 6.47 3.94
C LEU A 340 6.95 5.35 4.99
N LEU A 341 6.28 4.22 4.79
CA LEU A 341 6.41 3.05 5.65
C LEU A 341 7.85 2.52 5.60
N LEU A 342 8.39 2.31 4.40
CA LEU A 342 9.76 1.89 4.21
C LEU A 342 10.73 2.87 4.87
N TYR A 343 10.57 4.17 4.63
CA TYR A 343 11.40 5.19 5.27
C TYR A 343 11.39 5.08 6.80
N ASN A 344 10.21 4.94 7.41
CA ASN A 344 10.09 4.85 8.87
C ASN A 344 10.63 3.52 9.46
N MET A 345 10.65 2.45 8.67
CA MET A 345 11.16 1.14 9.11
C MET A 345 12.68 1.03 9.03
N ILE A 346 13.35 1.84 8.23
CA ILE A 346 14.81 1.74 8.00
C ILE A 346 15.61 1.78 9.30
N GLU A 347 15.28 2.64 10.25
CA GLU A 347 16.00 2.71 11.51
C GLU A 347 16.00 1.38 12.29
N ASN A 348 14.88 0.66 12.27
CA ASN A 348 14.75 -0.65 12.91
C ASN A 348 15.39 -1.75 12.06
N THR A 349 15.28 -1.66 10.74
CA THR A 349 15.88 -2.62 9.80
C THR A 349 17.39 -2.57 9.87
N MET A 350 18.01 -1.40 9.95
CA MET A 350 19.46 -1.23 10.08
C MET A 350 20.04 -1.78 11.39
N LYS A 351 19.21 -1.96 12.43
CA LYS A 351 19.64 -2.61 13.68
C LYS A 351 19.69 -4.14 13.57
N GLN A 352 19.11 -4.72 12.54
CA GLN A 352 19.13 -6.15 12.27
C GLN A 352 20.38 -6.50 11.49
N LYS A 353 21.06 -7.59 11.87
CA LYS A 353 22.14 -8.13 11.04
C LYS A 353 21.48 -8.82 9.84
N PRO A 354 21.75 -8.36 8.60
CA PRO A 354 21.21 -9.03 7.43
C PRO A 354 21.89 -10.41 7.29
N GLU A 355 21.12 -11.38 6.81
CA GLU A 355 21.64 -12.71 6.49
C GLU A 355 22.59 -12.68 5.30
N HIS A 356 22.39 -11.73 4.41
CA HIS A 356 23.19 -11.56 3.19
C HIS A 356 23.66 -10.10 3.06
N LYS A 357 24.84 -9.92 2.49
CA LYS A 357 25.34 -8.63 2.06
C LYS A 357 24.46 -8.12 0.92
N LEU A 358 24.09 -6.83 0.92
CA LEU A 358 23.20 -6.20 -0.06
C LEU A 358 21.75 -6.71 -0.02
N THR A 359 21.10 -6.62 1.12
CA THR A 359 19.66 -6.87 1.24
C THR A 359 18.86 -5.75 0.58
N PHE A 360 18.04 -6.09 -0.40
CA PHE A 360 17.20 -5.14 -1.13
C PHE A 360 15.95 -4.78 -0.32
N LEU A 361 15.69 -3.48 -0.17
CA LEU A 361 14.49 -2.93 0.45
C LEU A 361 13.61 -2.29 -0.65
N MET A 362 12.51 -2.94 -0.97
CA MET A 362 11.54 -2.46 -1.98
C MET A 362 10.11 -2.52 -1.46
#